data_66d4382ab7c0c8d544fd64fb2176435d
#
_entry.id   66d4382ab7c0c8d544fd64fb2176435d
#
_cell.length_a   1.000
_cell.length_b   1.000
_cell.length_c   1.000
_cell.angle_alpha   90.00
_cell.angle_beta   90.00
_cell.angle_gamma   90.00
#
_symmetry.space_group_name_H-M   'P 1'
#
loop_
_entity.id
_entity.type
_entity.pdbx_description
1 polymer ?
#
loop_
_entity_poly.entity_id
_entity_poly.type
_entity_poly.pdbx_seq_one_letter_code
_entity_poly.pdbx_strand_id
1 'polypeptide(L)'
;ACAPAAECRSDRPTFFLTGGRNTSPAALCEILAAAGFGAVQATVGENLGTPQQKVITDTVQTLAGGSFAPLSVLLVEPCPKPQPRVPGLPDEAFIRGKTPMTKQEVRAAALAKLAVAPTDTLWDVGAGTGSVSVEMALAAPMGQVYAVECDADACALVRQNQAKFAASNLTLIAGKAPEALQNLHAPDAVF
;
A
#
# COMPACT_ATOMS: atom_id res chain seq x y z
N ALA A 1 -9.64 -9.09 -6.05
CA ALA A 1 -9.05 -8.42 -7.22
C ALA A 1 -7.80 -7.69 -6.73
N CYS A 2 -6.65 -7.91 -7.37
CA CYS A 2 -5.40 -7.26 -6.98
C CYS A 2 -5.53 -5.74 -7.16
N ALA A 3 -5.00 -4.96 -6.22
CA ALA A 3 -5.06 -3.51 -6.31
C ALA A 3 -4.12 -3.04 -7.45
N PRO A 4 -4.56 -2.18 -8.39
CA PRO A 4 -3.74 -1.73 -9.52
C PRO A 4 -2.35 -1.21 -9.13
N ALA A 5 -2.25 -0.58 -7.98
CA ALA A 5 -0.99 -0.06 -7.44
C ALA A 5 0.04 -1.16 -7.09
N ALA A 6 -0.43 -2.37 -6.73
CA ALA A 6 0.44 -3.51 -6.45
C ALA A 6 1.08 -4.09 -7.72
N GLU A 7 0.41 -3.93 -8.87
CA GLU A 7 0.90 -4.41 -10.17
C GLU A 7 1.97 -3.49 -10.77
N CYS A 8 2.00 -2.20 -10.37
CA CYS A 8 2.98 -1.26 -10.89
C CYS A 8 4.40 -1.63 -10.47
N ARG A 9 5.30 -1.74 -11.47
CA ARG A 9 6.68 -2.17 -11.31
C ARG A 9 7.62 -0.97 -11.28
N SER A 10 8.75 -1.11 -10.58
CA SER A 10 9.79 -0.09 -10.54
C SER A 10 10.86 -0.26 -11.63
N ASP A 11 10.91 -1.44 -12.24
CA ASP A 11 11.93 -1.85 -13.21
C ASP A 11 11.43 -1.81 -14.67
N ARG A 12 10.11 -1.71 -14.89
CA ARG A 12 9.50 -1.70 -16.22
C ARG A 12 8.12 -1.07 -16.22
N PRO A 13 7.64 -0.58 -17.38
CA PRO A 13 6.27 -0.10 -17.52
C PRO A 13 5.24 -1.20 -17.23
N THR A 14 4.08 -0.78 -16.72
CA THR A 14 2.94 -1.66 -16.47
C THR A 14 1.82 -1.34 -17.42
N PHE A 15 1.33 -2.34 -18.12
CA PHE A 15 0.26 -2.21 -19.10
C PHE A 15 -1.05 -2.73 -18.53
N PHE A 16 -2.09 -1.89 -18.55
CA PHE A 16 -3.43 -2.24 -18.13
C PHE A 16 -4.37 -2.32 -19.32
N LEU A 17 -5.04 -3.47 -19.46
CA LEU A 17 -6.22 -3.58 -20.33
C LEU A 17 -7.39 -2.95 -19.61
N THR A 18 -8.01 -1.98 -20.25
CA THR A 18 -9.15 -1.24 -19.68
C THR A 18 -10.46 -1.71 -20.31
N GLY A 19 -11.54 -1.62 -19.56
CA GLY A 19 -12.87 -1.99 -20.02
C GLY A 19 -13.85 -2.01 -18.85
N GLY A 20 -15.00 -1.37 -19.02
CA GLY A 20 -16.01 -1.25 -17.95
C GLY A 20 -15.81 0.00 -17.06
N ARG A 21 -16.84 0.29 -16.24
CA ARG A 21 -16.90 1.54 -15.45
C ARG A 21 -15.80 1.68 -14.41
N ASN A 22 -15.40 0.58 -13.78
CA ASN A 22 -14.43 0.59 -12.66
C ASN A 22 -12.99 0.31 -13.11
N THR A 23 -12.77 0.10 -14.40
CA THR A 23 -11.46 -0.19 -15.00
C THR A 23 -11.19 0.70 -16.21
N SER A 24 -11.80 1.87 -16.25
CA SER A 24 -11.45 2.91 -17.22
C SER A 24 -10.06 3.48 -16.91
N PRO A 25 -9.34 4.07 -17.89
CA PRO A 25 -8.06 4.73 -17.62
C PRO A 25 -8.13 5.75 -16.49
N ALA A 26 -9.18 6.59 -16.43
CA ALA A 26 -9.37 7.57 -15.36
C ALA A 26 -9.51 6.90 -13.98
N ALA A 27 -10.38 5.89 -13.86
CA ALA A 27 -10.58 5.18 -12.59
C ALA A 27 -9.30 4.48 -12.09
N LEU A 28 -8.52 3.89 -13.01
CA LEU A 28 -7.22 3.31 -12.66
C LEU A 28 -6.23 4.40 -12.21
N CYS A 29 -6.19 5.53 -12.90
CA CYS A 29 -5.34 6.66 -12.52
C CYS A 29 -5.75 7.27 -11.17
N GLU A 30 -7.03 7.35 -10.82
CA GLU A 30 -7.50 7.76 -9.48
C GLU A 30 -6.94 6.84 -8.39
N ILE A 31 -7.04 5.53 -8.59
CA ILE A 31 -6.49 4.54 -7.64
C ILE A 31 -4.97 4.68 -7.51
N LEU A 32 -4.27 4.87 -8.63
CA LEU A 32 -2.81 5.02 -8.65
C LEU A 32 -2.37 6.35 -8.01
N ALA A 33 -3.08 7.44 -8.27
CA ALA A 33 -2.82 8.74 -7.63
C ALA A 33 -3.00 8.67 -6.11
N ALA A 34 -4.10 8.03 -5.64
CA ALA A 34 -4.35 7.81 -4.22
C ALA A 34 -3.27 6.92 -3.56
N ALA A 35 -2.64 6.03 -4.32
CA ALA A 35 -1.52 5.20 -3.87
C ALA A 35 -0.15 5.92 -3.92
N GLY A 36 -0.11 7.22 -4.24
CA GLY A 36 1.10 8.03 -4.26
C GLY A 36 1.85 8.06 -5.60
N PHE A 37 1.28 7.52 -6.68
CA PHE A 37 1.87 7.53 -8.01
C PHE A 37 1.42 8.70 -8.89
N GLY A 38 0.80 9.74 -8.31
CA GLY A 38 0.23 10.86 -9.05
C GLY A 38 1.20 11.57 -10.00
N ALA A 39 2.48 11.65 -9.66
CA ALA A 39 3.52 12.29 -10.48
C ALA A 39 4.11 11.37 -11.57
N VAL A 40 3.76 10.08 -11.60
CA VAL A 40 4.27 9.13 -12.58
C VAL A 40 3.66 9.44 -13.95
N GLN A 41 4.46 9.32 -15.01
CA GLN A 41 3.99 9.46 -16.39
C GLN A 41 3.17 8.24 -16.79
N ALA A 42 2.08 8.46 -17.50
CA ALA A 42 1.29 7.40 -18.07
C ALA A 42 0.76 7.80 -19.46
N THR A 43 0.46 6.80 -20.26
CA THR A 43 -0.03 6.99 -21.64
C THR A 43 -1.33 6.23 -21.81
N VAL A 44 -2.37 6.93 -22.25
CA VAL A 44 -3.63 6.34 -22.68
C VAL A 44 -3.64 6.23 -24.20
N GLY A 45 -3.89 5.03 -24.70
CA GLY A 45 -4.13 4.78 -26.12
C GLY A 45 -5.61 4.49 -26.34
N GLU A 46 -6.28 5.32 -27.14
CA GLU A 46 -7.68 5.16 -27.52
C GLU A 46 -7.80 4.67 -28.97
N ASN A 47 -8.70 3.73 -29.22
CA ASN A 47 -9.04 3.22 -30.55
C ASN A 47 -7.80 2.85 -31.40
N LEU A 48 -6.78 2.28 -30.77
CA LEU A 48 -5.50 1.97 -31.41
C LEU A 48 -5.71 1.11 -32.66
N GLY A 49 -4.98 1.44 -33.74
CA GLY A 49 -5.06 0.74 -35.03
C GLY A 49 -6.27 1.14 -35.88
N THR A 50 -7.04 2.15 -35.49
CA THR A 50 -8.18 2.69 -36.27
C THR A 50 -7.91 4.12 -36.73
N PRO A 51 -8.71 4.68 -37.69
CA PRO A 51 -8.62 6.09 -38.05
C PRO A 51 -8.93 7.08 -36.90
N GLN A 52 -9.60 6.61 -35.83
CA GLN A 52 -9.95 7.38 -34.65
C GLN A 52 -8.92 7.23 -33.53
N GLN A 53 -7.76 6.68 -33.82
CA GLN A 53 -6.69 6.50 -32.85
C GLN A 53 -6.27 7.82 -32.22
N LYS A 54 -6.13 7.81 -30.90
CA LYS A 54 -5.58 8.92 -30.13
C LYS A 54 -4.63 8.40 -29.06
N VAL A 55 -3.52 9.07 -28.84
CA VAL A 55 -2.54 8.74 -27.79
C VAL A 55 -2.34 10.00 -26.94
N ILE A 56 -2.51 9.86 -25.64
CA ILE A 56 -2.42 10.94 -24.67
C ILE A 56 -1.42 10.52 -23.61
N THR A 57 -0.38 11.33 -23.42
CA THR A 57 0.63 11.10 -22.37
C THR A 57 0.61 12.28 -21.40
N ASP A 58 0.45 12.00 -20.12
CA ASP A 58 0.49 13.00 -19.04
C ASP A 58 0.77 12.28 -17.71
N THR A 59 0.78 13.01 -16.60
CA THR A 59 0.89 12.42 -15.27
C THR A 59 -0.38 11.63 -14.91
N VAL A 60 -0.21 10.61 -14.10
CA VAL A 60 -1.34 9.84 -13.53
C VAL A 60 -2.37 10.78 -12.88
N GLN A 61 -1.90 11.82 -12.17
CA GLN A 61 -2.78 12.81 -11.53
C GLN A 61 -3.65 13.57 -12.54
N THR A 62 -3.08 13.98 -13.67
CA THR A 62 -3.82 14.70 -14.72
C THR A 62 -4.82 13.76 -15.42
N LEU A 63 -4.39 12.55 -15.73
CA LEU A 63 -5.22 11.55 -16.41
C LEU A 63 -6.38 11.06 -15.55
N ALA A 64 -6.28 11.10 -14.22
CA ALA A 64 -7.36 10.76 -13.30
C ALA A 64 -8.64 11.58 -13.50
N GLY A 65 -8.50 12.87 -13.88
CA GLY A 65 -9.64 13.74 -14.21
C GLY A 65 -10.13 13.62 -15.66
N GLY A 66 -9.56 12.72 -16.45
CA GLY A 66 -9.82 12.60 -17.88
C GLY A 66 -11.09 11.83 -18.22
N SER A 67 -11.52 11.99 -19.50
CA SER A 67 -12.57 11.17 -20.10
C SER A 67 -12.00 10.52 -21.35
N PHE A 68 -12.13 9.20 -21.46
CA PHE A 68 -11.49 8.39 -22.50
C PHE A 68 -12.51 7.51 -23.21
N ALA A 69 -12.19 7.14 -24.47
CA ALA A 69 -13.01 6.24 -25.25
C ALA A 69 -13.14 4.85 -24.58
N PRO A 70 -14.26 4.14 -24.76
CA PRO A 70 -14.44 2.78 -24.17
C PRO A 70 -13.37 1.78 -24.62
N LEU A 71 -12.90 1.88 -25.87
CA LEU A 71 -11.80 1.07 -26.40
C LEU A 71 -10.49 1.78 -26.13
N SER A 72 -9.92 1.55 -24.96
CA SER A 72 -8.69 2.20 -24.53
C SER A 72 -7.78 1.23 -23.75
N VAL A 73 -6.54 1.62 -23.60
CA VAL A 73 -5.51 0.95 -22.81
C VAL A 73 -4.73 2.00 -22.01
N LEU A 74 -4.14 1.59 -20.91
CA LEU A 74 -3.30 2.45 -20.07
C LEU A 74 -1.91 1.83 -19.92
N LEU A 75 -0.87 2.55 -20.30
CA LEU A 75 0.52 2.23 -20.01
C LEU A 75 1.00 3.19 -18.91
N VAL A 76 1.50 2.64 -17.82
CA VAL A 76 2.08 3.41 -16.71
C VAL A 76 3.59 3.18 -16.72
N GLU A 77 4.36 4.26 -16.76
CA GLU A 77 5.81 4.20 -16.72
C GLU A 77 6.31 3.58 -15.40
N PRO A 78 7.59 3.14 -15.32
CA PRO A 78 8.14 2.56 -14.11
C PRO A 78 7.85 3.45 -12.90
N CYS A 79 7.16 2.86 -11.92
CA CYS A 79 6.83 3.55 -10.67
C CYS A 79 7.99 3.35 -9.70
N PRO A 80 8.87 4.33 -9.48
CA PRO A 80 9.89 4.20 -8.46
C PRO A 80 9.19 4.12 -7.11
N LYS A 81 8.97 2.90 -6.64
CA LYS A 81 8.62 2.69 -5.24
C LYS A 81 9.91 2.96 -4.47
N PRO A 82 9.98 4.00 -3.63
CA PRO A 82 10.96 3.98 -2.58
C PRO A 82 10.60 2.74 -1.75
N GLN A 83 11.26 1.63 -2.01
CA GLN A 83 11.10 0.46 -1.15
C GLN A 83 11.84 0.79 0.12
N PRO A 84 11.13 1.06 1.23
CA PRO A 84 11.80 1.16 2.50
C PRO A 84 12.54 -0.17 2.71
N ARG A 85 13.79 -0.08 3.08
CA ARG A 85 14.59 -1.28 3.38
C ARG A 85 14.10 -1.82 4.72
N VAL A 86 13.22 -2.78 4.68
CA VAL A 86 12.80 -3.54 5.86
C VAL A 86 13.54 -4.88 5.90
N PRO A 87 13.84 -5.40 7.09
CA PRO A 87 13.53 -4.83 8.41
C PRO A 87 14.53 -3.77 8.87
N GLY A 88 14.08 -2.92 9.81
CA GLY A 88 14.94 -1.97 10.51
C GLY A 88 14.94 -0.55 9.95
N LEU A 89 13.79 -0.01 9.62
CA LEU A 89 13.63 1.41 9.30
C LEU A 89 14.13 2.30 10.46
N PRO A 90 14.77 3.45 10.18
CA PRO A 90 15.21 4.38 11.22
C PRO A 90 14.05 4.83 12.12
N ASP A 91 14.31 4.99 13.40
CA ASP A 91 13.27 5.45 14.36
C ASP A 91 12.69 6.82 13.98
N GLU A 92 13.51 7.69 13.38
CA GLU A 92 13.13 9.03 12.92
C GLU A 92 12.19 9.00 11.71
N ALA A 93 12.10 7.86 11.04
CA ALA A 93 11.16 7.69 9.94
C ALA A 93 9.71 7.62 10.41
N PHE A 94 9.46 7.29 11.69
CA PHE A 94 8.11 7.15 12.23
C PHE A 94 7.61 8.43 12.91
N ILE A 95 6.29 8.65 12.82
CA ILE A 95 5.59 9.66 13.62
C ILE A 95 5.49 9.11 15.04
N ARG A 96 5.93 9.91 16.00
CA ARG A 96 6.02 9.53 17.42
C ARG A 96 5.22 10.47 18.29
N GLY A 97 4.77 9.94 19.42
CA GLY A 97 4.06 10.71 20.46
C GLY A 97 4.59 10.33 21.84
N LYS A 98 3.70 10.28 22.82
CA LYS A 98 4.02 9.81 24.18
C LYS A 98 4.07 8.29 24.29
N THR A 99 3.42 7.59 23.36
CA THR A 99 3.39 6.13 23.30
C THR A 99 4.81 5.58 23.05
N PRO A 100 5.28 4.63 23.85
CA PRO A 100 6.55 3.96 23.62
C PRO A 100 6.59 3.32 22.21
N MET A 101 7.77 3.35 21.58
CA MET A 101 7.99 2.75 20.27
C MET A 101 9.10 1.72 20.37
N THR A 102 8.88 0.55 19.80
CA THR A 102 9.89 -0.49 19.63
C THR A 102 11.04 0.06 18.79
N LYS A 103 12.26 -0.04 19.30
CA LYS A 103 13.46 0.52 18.68
C LYS A 103 13.85 -0.23 17.41
N GLN A 104 14.55 0.47 16.51
CA GLN A 104 14.97 -0.02 15.19
C GLN A 104 15.61 -1.42 15.27
N GLU A 105 16.57 -1.60 16.17
CA GLU A 105 17.31 -2.87 16.31
C GLU A 105 16.39 -4.00 16.78
N VAL A 106 15.46 -3.68 17.67
CA VAL A 106 14.47 -4.66 18.19
C VAL A 106 13.48 -5.02 17.09
N ARG A 107 12.99 -4.04 16.32
CA ARG A 107 12.11 -4.31 15.17
C ARG A 107 12.80 -5.19 14.13
N ALA A 108 14.05 -4.85 13.78
CA ALA A 108 14.83 -5.63 12.82
C ALA A 108 15.01 -7.09 13.29
N ALA A 109 15.36 -7.29 14.56
CA ALA A 109 15.49 -8.62 15.14
C ALA A 109 14.17 -9.38 15.19
N ALA A 110 13.06 -8.70 15.56
CA ALA A 110 11.73 -9.29 15.63
C ALA A 110 11.25 -9.77 14.25
N LEU A 111 11.32 -8.92 13.23
CA LEU A 111 10.91 -9.28 11.87
C LEU A 111 11.76 -10.41 11.30
N ALA A 112 13.07 -10.41 11.56
CA ALA A 112 13.95 -11.50 11.15
C ALA A 112 13.56 -12.85 11.83
N LYS A 113 13.13 -12.81 13.10
CA LYS A 113 12.66 -13.99 13.84
C LYS A 113 11.29 -14.47 13.39
N LEU A 114 10.39 -13.54 13.04
CA LEU A 114 9.07 -13.87 12.51
C LEU A 114 9.17 -14.49 11.10
N ALA A 115 10.29 -14.31 10.40
CA ALA A 115 10.56 -14.85 9.07
C ALA A 115 9.42 -14.54 8.07
N VAL A 116 8.93 -13.30 8.07
CA VAL A 116 7.76 -12.84 7.32
C VAL A 116 7.88 -13.13 5.82
N ALA A 117 6.91 -13.85 5.27
CA ALA A 117 6.77 -14.08 3.84
C ALA A 117 5.87 -13.01 3.17
N PRO A 118 6.02 -12.76 1.85
CA PRO A 118 5.28 -11.69 1.16
C PRO A 118 3.76 -11.82 1.20
N THR A 119 3.22 -12.99 1.48
CA THR A 119 1.77 -13.31 1.46
C THR A 119 1.17 -13.55 2.83
N ASP A 120 1.96 -13.42 3.89
CA ASP A 120 1.53 -13.78 5.24
C ASP A 120 0.41 -12.89 5.78
N THR A 121 -0.44 -13.51 6.59
CA THR A 121 -1.36 -12.83 7.50
C THR A 121 -0.68 -12.66 8.85
N LEU A 122 -0.53 -11.44 9.31
CA LEU A 122 0.25 -11.10 10.49
C LEU A 122 -0.60 -10.35 11.52
N TRP A 123 -0.38 -10.63 12.79
CA TRP A 123 -0.95 -9.86 13.89
C TRP A 123 0.15 -9.13 14.67
N ASP A 124 -0.11 -7.86 14.96
CA ASP A 124 0.68 -7.03 15.90
C ASP A 124 -0.23 -6.68 17.08
N VAL A 125 -0.04 -7.34 18.21
CA VAL A 125 -0.93 -7.25 19.38
C VAL A 125 -0.33 -6.30 20.40
N GLY A 126 -0.95 -5.13 20.56
CA GLY A 126 -0.39 -4.00 21.30
C GLY A 126 0.48 -3.14 20.40
N ALA A 127 -0.06 -2.75 19.24
CA ALA A 127 0.71 -2.12 18.16
C ALA A 127 1.40 -0.80 18.52
N GLY A 128 0.97 -0.11 19.59
CA GLY A 128 1.57 1.13 20.06
C GLY A 128 1.59 2.19 18.97
N THR A 129 2.79 2.58 18.54
CA THR A 129 2.94 3.55 17.43
C THR A 129 2.68 2.95 16.04
N GLY A 130 2.50 1.64 15.94
CA GLY A 130 2.38 0.91 14.68
C GLY A 130 3.69 0.73 13.92
N SER A 131 4.84 0.95 14.55
CA SER A 131 6.13 0.85 13.88
C SER A 131 6.46 -0.57 13.42
N VAL A 132 6.13 -1.57 14.24
CA VAL A 132 6.27 -2.99 13.87
C VAL A 132 5.24 -3.37 12.83
N SER A 133 3.98 -3.00 13.03
CA SER A 133 2.88 -3.24 12.07
C SER A 133 3.20 -2.71 10.67
N VAL A 134 3.77 -1.51 10.57
CA VAL A 134 4.19 -0.91 9.29
C VAL A 134 5.30 -1.73 8.64
N GLU A 135 6.34 -2.08 9.38
CA GLU A 135 7.42 -2.90 8.80
C GLU A 135 6.95 -4.30 8.39
N MET A 136 6.04 -4.92 9.16
CA MET A 136 5.36 -6.15 8.76
C MET A 136 4.60 -5.99 7.45
N ALA A 137 3.82 -4.90 7.31
CA ALA A 137 3.04 -4.62 6.11
C ALA A 137 3.93 -4.41 4.87
N LEU A 138 5.06 -3.75 5.05
CA LEU A 138 6.04 -3.56 3.97
C LEU A 138 6.78 -4.85 3.62
N ALA A 139 7.00 -5.75 4.58
CA ALA A 139 7.62 -7.06 4.36
C ALA A 139 6.66 -8.06 3.70
N ALA A 140 5.35 -7.94 3.97
CA ALA A 140 4.30 -8.80 3.41
C ALA A 140 3.39 -8.03 2.41
N PRO A 141 3.90 -7.54 1.27
CA PRO A 141 3.17 -6.64 0.38
C PRO A 141 1.94 -7.27 -0.30
N MET A 142 1.84 -8.58 -0.34
CA MET A 142 0.69 -9.35 -0.85
C MET A 142 -0.12 -10.02 0.27
N GLY A 143 0.30 -9.81 1.52
CA GLY A 143 -0.32 -10.32 2.72
C GLY A 143 -1.23 -9.29 3.39
N GLN A 144 -1.62 -9.58 4.63
CA GLN A 144 -2.48 -8.73 5.45
C GLN A 144 -1.90 -8.58 6.85
N VAL A 145 -1.89 -7.37 7.39
CA VAL A 145 -1.47 -7.10 8.76
C VAL A 145 -2.65 -6.54 9.56
N TYR A 146 -2.89 -7.10 10.74
CA TYR A 146 -3.84 -6.58 11.72
C TYR A 146 -3.08 -6.01 12.91
N ALA A 147 -3.13 -4.69 13.06
CA ALA A 147 -2.60 -3.98 14.23
C ALA A 147 -3.70 -3.83 15.27
N VAL A 148 -3.58 -4.48 16.41
CA VAL A 148 -4.56 -4.43 17.50
C VAL A 148 -4.05 -3.48 18.57
N GLU A 149 -4.82 -2.43 18.88
CA GLU A 149 -4.45 -1.42 19.87
C GLU A 149 -5.69 -0.87 20.58
N CYS A 150 -5.61 -0.69 21.89
CA CYS A 150 -6.73 -0.22 22.69
C CYS A 150 -6.62 1.26 23.11
N ASP A 151 -5.42 1.83 23.10
CA ASP A 151 -5.20 3.23 23.43
C ASP A 151 -5.54 4.13 22.23
N ALA A 152 -6.34 5.17 22.46
CA ALA A 152 -6.81 6.06 21.40
C ALA A 152 -5.69 6.89 20.76
N ASP A 153 -4.73 7.36 21.57
CA ASP A 153 -3.58 8.14 21.08
C ASP A 153 -2.64 7.25 20.25
N ALA A 154 -2.41 6.01 20.70
CA ALA A 154 -1.65 5.02 19.97
C ALA A 154 -2.35 4.65 18.65
N CYS A 155 -3.66 4.42 18.66
CA CYS A 155 -4.43 4.19 17.44
C CYS A 155 -4.30 5.34 16.41
N ALA A 156 -4.25 6.59 16.89
CA ALA A 156 -4.02 7.73 16.00
C ALA A 156 -2.63 7.70 15.37
N LEU A 157 -1.60 7.30 16.13
CA LEU A 157 -0.23 7.14 15.63
C LEU A 157 -0.14 6.00 14.60
N VAL A 158 -0.80 4.86 14.83
CA VAL A 158 -0.88 3.75 13.85
C VAL A 158 -1.43 4.26 12.52
N ARG A 159 -2.57 4.99 12.52
CA ARG A 159 -3.16 5.55 11.29
C ARG A 159 -2.23 6.52 10.57
N GLN A 160 -1.56 7.40 11.32
CA GLN A 160 -0.62 8.38 10.76
C GLN A 160 0.58 7.68 10.11
N ASN A 161 1.17 6.69 10.79
CA ASN A 161 2.28 5.92 10.25
C ASN A 161 1.83 5.04 9.06
N GLN A 162 0.67 4.41 9.12
CA GLN A 162 0.07 3.69 8.01
C GLN A 162 -0.03 4.56 6.75
N ALA A 163 -0.57 5.77 6.89
CA ALA A 163 -0.70 6.72 5.79
C ALA A 163 0.67 7.19 5.27
N LYS A 164 1.59 7.53 6.17
CA LYS A 164 2.95 7.99 5.83
C LYS A 164 3.72 6.98 4.99
N PHE A 165 3.60 5.70 5.32
CA PHE A 165 4.30 4.62 4.62
C PHE A 165 3.47 3.96 3.52
N ALA A 166 2.26 4.47 3.24
CA ALA A 166 1.33 3.88 2.28
C ALA A 166 1.10 2.37 2.50
N ALA A 167 1.05 1.94 3.78
CA ALA A 167 0.86 0.54 4.16
C ALA A 167 -0.62 0.14 3.99
N SER A 168 -1.07 -0.02 2.75
CA SER A 168 -2.48 -0.25 2.40
C SER A 168 -3.03 -1.60 2.86
N ASN A 169 -2.14 -2.57 3.11
CA ASN A 169 -2.45 -3.90 3.62
C ASN A 169 -2.40 -3.99 5.17
N LEU A 170 -2.27 -2.85 5.86
CA LEU A 170 -2.37 -2.76 7.31
C LEU A 170 -3.80 -2.36 7.70
N THR A 171 -4.43 -3.11 8.59
CA THR A 171 -5.74 -2.80 9.17
C THR A 171 -5.61 -2.60 10.66
N LEU A 172 -5.99 -1.42 11.16
CA LEU A 172 -6.06 -1.15 12.59
C LEU A 172 -7.37 -1.66 13.18
N ILE A 173 -7.27 -2.47 14.21
CA ILE A 173 -8.37 -2.95 15.05
C ILE A 173 -8.28 -2.23 16.41
N ALA A 174 -9.15 -1.25 16.59
CA ALA A 174 -9.23 -0.52 17.86
C ALA A 174 -9.97 -1.38 18.89
N GLY A 175 -9.25 -1.96 19.82
CA GLY A 175 -9.82 -2.83 20.84
C GLY A 175 -8.76 -3.56 21.65
N LYS A 176 -9.22 -4.29 22.66
CA LYS A 176 -8.37 -5.03 23.59
C LYS A 176 -8.35 -6.52 23.21
N ALA A 177 -7.19 -7.11 23.20
CA ALA A 177 -7.04 -8.57 23.09
C ALA A 177 -7.49 -9.22 24.41
N PRO A 178 -8.10 -10.45 24.38
CA PRO A 178 -8.28 -11.27 23.19
C PRO A 178 -9.55 -10.96 22.37
N GLU A 179 -10.47 -10.16 22.86
CA GLU A 179 -11.80 -9.92 22.25
C GLU A 179 -11.66 -9.35 20.82
N ALA A 180 -10.71 -8.44 20.60
CA ALA A 180 -10.45 -7.81 19.31
C ALA A 180 -9.90 -8.79 18.24
N LEU A 181 -9.48 -9.99 18.66
CA LEU A 181 -8.89 -11.00 17.76
C LEU A 181 -9.93 -11.99 17.19
N GLN A 182 -11.13 -12.08 17.80
CA GLN A 182 -12.08 -13.18 17.57
C GLN A 182 -12.56 -13.34 16.12
N ASN A 183 -12.59 -12.25 15.35
CA ASN A 183 -13.12 -12.24 13.98
C ASN A 183 -12.02 -12.00 12.92
N LEU A 184 -10.75 -12.10 13.30
CA LEU A 184 -9.64 -11.96 12.38
C LEU A 184 -9.29 -13.29 11.72
N HIS A 185 -8.78 -13.23 10.49
CA HIS A 185 -8.20 -14.41 9.87
C HIS A 185 -7.02 -14.92 10.70
N ALA A 186 -6.90 -16.25 10.81
CA ALA A 186 -5.79 -16.87 11.54
C ALA A 186 -4.44 -16.35 11.03
N PRO A 187 -3.52 -15.97 11.91
CA PRO A 187 -2.22 -15.43 11.52
C PRO A 187 -1.21 -16.53 11.21
N ASP A 188 -0.32 -16.23 10.27
CA ASP A 188 0.90 -17.02 10.03
C ASP A 188 1.97 -16.71 11.08
N ALA A 189 2.00 -15.46 11.56
CA ALA A 189 2.86 -15.02 12.67
C ALA A 189 2.22 -13.91 13.51
N VAL A 190 2.64 -13.82 14.78
CA VAL A 190 2.16 -12.84 15.78
C VAL A 190 3.36 -12.19 16.45
N PHE A 191 3.31 -10.86 16.56
CA PHE A 191 4.21 -10.04 17.38
C PHE A 191 3.50 -9.53 18.61
#